data_fd1028ae6bb0f0a0f66899cc14d84af7
#
_entry.id   fd1028ae6bb0f0a0f66899cc14d84af7
#
_cell.length_a   1.000
_cell.length_b   1.000
_cell.length_c   1.000
_cell.angle_alpha   90.00
_cell.angle_beta   90.00
_cell.angle_gamma   90.00
#
_symmetry.space_group_name_H-M   'P 1'
#
loop_
_entity.id
_entity.type
_entity.pdbx_description
1 polymer ?
#
loop_
_entity_poly.entity_id
_entity_poly.type
_entity_poly.pdbx_seq_one_letter_code
_entity_poly.pdbx_strand_id
1 'polypeptide(L)'
;LAVRTDTRVARKRRHERVRARVIGTDARPRLCVFRSLKNIHAQVIDDSTGYTLVSASSLDADIKEKITGKKKTEVAEQVGSLVAQRALNKGIKKLAFDRGGYKYHGRIKALAEAARKAGLDF
;
A
#
# COMPACT_ATOMS: atom_id res chain seq x y z
N LEU A 1 9.52 8.53 35.35
CA LEU A 1 9.84 7.61 34.28
C LEU A 1 9.01 7.91 33.05
N ALA A 2 9.67 8.23 31.95
CA ALA A 2 8.99 8.40 30.68
C ALA A 2 8.46 7.04 30.21
N VAL A 3 7.17 6.94 30.00
CA VAL A 3 6.55 5.75 29.40
C VAL A 3 6.73 5.84 27.90
N ARG A 4 7.50 4.92 27.36
CA ARG A 4 7.64 4.83 25.91
C ARG A 4 6.35 4.27 25.32
N THR A 5 5.76 5.02 24.41
CA THR A 5 4.65 4.50 23.61
C THR A 5 5.20 3.40 22.70
N ASP A 6 4.59 2.22 22.75
CA ASP A 6 4.92 1.15 21.81
C ASP A 6 4.67 1.65 20.39
N THR A 7 5.66 1.48 19.51
CA THR A 7 5.56 1.93 18.11
C THR A 7 4.38 1.30 17.37
N ARG A 8 4.03 0.05 17.70
CA ARG A 8 2.86 -0.63 17.14
C ARG A 8 1.56 0.02 17.60
N VAL A 9 1.46 0.42 18.87
CA VAL A 9 0.29 1.11 19.42
C VAL A 9 0.14 2.48 18.77
N ALA A 10 1.23 3.23 18.64
CA ALA A 10 1.22 4.55 18.01
C ALA A 10 0.80 4.44 16.53
N ARG A 11 1.30 3.43 15.80
CA ARG A 11 0.92 3.18 14.40
C ARG A 11 -0.56 2.82 14.30
N LYS A 12 -1.07 1.99 15.19
CA LYS A 12 -2.48 1.61 15.23
C LYS A 12 -3.38 2.83 15.41
N ARG A 13 -3.01 3.74 16.32
CA ARG A 13 -3.76 4.99 16.52
C ARG A 13 -3.76 5.88 15.29
N ARG A 14 -2.61 5.98 14.61
CA ARG A 14 -2.52 6.73 13.34
C ARG A 14 -3.36 6.08 12.27
N HIS A 15 -3.34 4.76 12.15
CA HIS A 15 -4.15 4.03 11.18
C HIS A 15 -5.65 4.22 11.45
N GLU A 16 -6.07 4.18 12.70
CA GLU A 16 -7.47 4.45 13.08
C GLU A 16 -7.91 5.85 12.63
N ARG A 17 -7.06 6.86 12.79
CA ARG A 17 -7.35 8.24 12.34
C ARG A 17 -7.45 8.32 10.81
N VAL A 18 -6.57 7.64 10.10
CA VAL A 18 -6.62 7.57 8.63
C VAL A 18 -7.89 6.85 8.20
N ARG A 19 -8.22 5.72 8.82
CA ARG A 19 -9.41 4.91 8.49
C ARG A 19 -10.72 5.64 8.76
N ALA A 20 -10.73 6.59 9.70
CA ALA A 20 -11.92 7.44 9.93
C ALA A 20 -12.27 8.28 8.70
N ARG A 21 -11.30 8.56 7.83
CA ARG A 21 -11.47 9.39 6.62
C ARG A 21 -11.41 8.58 5.33
N VAL A 22 -10.80 7.40 5.36
CA VAL A 22 -10.55 6.58 4.17
C VAL A 22 -11.37 5.31 4.24
N ILE A 23 -12.37 5.22 3.37
CA ILE A 23 -13.23 4.05 3.21
C ILE A 23 -13.19 3.66 1.75
N GLY A 24 -12.88 2.39 1.47
CA GLY A 24 -12.91 1.85 0.11
C GLY A 24 -14.34 1.53 -0.30
N THR A 25 -14.76 2.08 -1.43
CA THR A 25 -16.07 1.79 -2.03
C THR A 25 -15.88 1.01 -3.33
N ASP A 26 -16.97 0.55 -3.92
CA ASP A 26 -16.96 -0.11 -5.22
C ASP A 26 -16.38 0.82 -6.32
N ALA A 27 -16.79 2.09 -6.31
CA ALA A 27 -16.33 3.08 -7.28
C ALA A 27 -14.90 3.56 -7.01
N ARG A 28 -14.46 3.54 -5.76
CA ARG A 28 -13.12 3.98 -5.35
C ARG A 28 -12.61 3.06 -4.23
N PRO A 29 -12.10 1.87 -4.58
CA PRO A 29 -11.56 0.94 -3.60
C PRO A 29 -10.38 1.54 -2.83
N ARG A 30 -10.09 0.96 -1.68
CA ARG A 30 -8.99 1.41 -0.81
C ARG A 30 -7.69 0.68 -1.15
N LEU A 31 -6.66 1.45 -1.49
CA LEU A 31 -5.30 0.92 -1.64
C LEU A 31 -4.63 0.98 -0.27
N CYS A 32 -4.47 -0.16 0.37
CA CYS A 32 -3.88 -0.31 1.68
C CYS A 32 -2.45 -0.84 1.56
N VAL A 33 -1.53 -0.22 2.29
CA VAL A 33 -0.12 -0.61 2.32
C VAL A 33 0.25 -1.13 3.69
N PHE A 34 0.95 -2.23 3.73
CA PHE A 34 1.54 -2.81 4.94
C PHE A 34 3.01 -3.13 4.68
N ARG A 35 3.87 -2.79 5.63
CA ARG A 35 5.29 -3.13 5.55
C ARG A 35 5.76 -3.85 6.80
N SER A 36 6.65 -4.82 6.61
CA SER A 36 7.43 -5.43 7.66
C SER A 36 8.89 -5.01 7.49
N LEU A 37 9.77 -5.55 8.31
CA LEU A 37 11.21 -5.25 8.22
C LEU A 37 11.79 -5.58 6.83
N LYS A 38 11.39 -6.72 6.26
CA LYS A 38 11.96 -7.23 5.00
C LYS A 38 11.05 -7.06 3.79
N ASN A 39 9.75 -6.92 3.99
CA ASN A 39 8.78 -6.98 2.90
C ASN A 39 7.78 -5.83 2.95
N ILE A 40 7.20 -5.53 1.79
CA ILE A 40 6.13 -4.56 1.65
C ILE A 40 4.99 -5.18 0.85
N HIS A 41 3.76 -4.90 1.25
CA HIS A 41 2.54 -5.45 0.66
C HIS A 41 1.58 -4.33 0.33
N ALA A 42 0.84 -4.50 -0.74
CA ALA A 42 -0.22 -3.59 -1.16
C ALA A 42 -1.47 -4.40 -1.50
N GLN A 43 -2.63 -3.91 -1.06
CA GLN A 43 -3.92 -4.54 -1.33
C GLN A 43 -4.92 -3.47 -1.77
N VAL A 44 -5.71 -3.79 -2.79
CA VAL A 44 -6.85 -2.98 -3.20
C VAL A 44 -8.10 -3.66 -2.68
N ILE A 45 -8.79 -2.98 -1.78
CA ILE A 45 -9.90 -3.56 -0.99
C ILE A 45 -11.19 -2.79 -1.25
N ASP A 46 -12.26 -3.54 -1.53
CA ASP A 46 -13.62 -3.00 -1.50
C ASP A 46 -14.20 -3.24 -0.11
N ASP A 47 -14.30 -2.18 0.70
CA ASP A 47 -14.79 -2.28 2.07
C ASP A 47 -16.30 -2.57 2.14
N SER A 48 -17.05 -2.31 1.07
CA SER A 48 -18.49 -2.62 1.04
C SER A 48 -18.77 -4.12 1.01
N THR A 49 -17.88 -4.89 0.40
CA THR A 49 -17.97 -6.37 0.32
C THR A 49 -16.97 -7.09 1.20
N GLY A 50 -15.93 -6.39 1.64
CA GLY A 50 -14.84 -6.96 2.42
C GLY A 50 -13.83 -7.77 1.61
N TYR A 51 -13.88 -7.70 0.28
CA TYR A 51 -12.98 -8.45 -0.59
C TYR A 51 -11.74 -7.67 -0.99
N THR A 52 -10.61 -8.37 -1.03
CA THR A 52 -9.39 -7.88 -1.67
C THR A 52 -9.50 -8.14 -3.16
N LEU A 53 -9.56 -7.06 -3.94
CA LEU A 53 -9.73 -7.14 -5.40
C LEU A 53 -8.41 -7.45 -6.11
N VAL A 54 -7.33 -6.85 -5.63
CA VAL A 54 -5.98 -6.96 -6.19
C VAL A 54 -4.97 -6.90 -5.06
N SER A 55 -3.89 -7.64 -5.19
CA SER A 55 -2.77 -7.54 -4.23
C SER A 55 -1.44 -7.61 -4.96
N ALA A 56 -0.40 -7.11 -4.32
CA ALA A 56 0.98 -7.22 -4.76
C ALA A 56 1.90 -7.17 -3.56
N SER A 57 3.05 -7.79 -3.67
CA SER A 57 3.99 -7.92 -2.57
C SER A 57 5.42 -8.05 -3.10
N SER A 58 6.39 -7.67 -2.29
CA SER A 58 7.80 -7.95 -2.57
C SER A 58 8.11 -9.46 -2.61
N LEU A 59 7.19 -10.31 -2.13
CA LEU A 59 7.30 -11.76 -2.21
C LEU A 59 6.78 -12.34 -3.52
N ASP A 60 6.19 -11.52 -4.39
CA ASP A 60 5.63 -11.97 -5.65
C ASP A 60 6.70 -12.45 -6.62
N ALA A 61 6.44 -13.61 -7.24
CA ALA A 61 7.34 -14.18 -8.24
C ALA A 61 7.52 -13.27 -9.46
N ASP A 62 6.50 -12.49 -9.80
CA ASP A 62 6.49 -11.62 -10.97
C ASP A 62 7.58 -10.54 -10.92
N ILE A 63 8.01 -10.13 -9.73
CA ILE A 63 9.02 -9.08 -9.56
C ILE A 63 10.27 -9.56 -8.84
N LYS A 64 10.36 -10.83 -8.49
CA LYS A 64 11.47 -11.37 -7.71
C LYS A 64 12.84 -11.06 -8.32
N GLU A 65 12.99 -11.19 -9.61
CA GLU A 65 14.24 -10.89 -10.31
C GLU A 65 14.53 -9.39 -10.35
N LYS A 66 13.50 -8.56 -10.45
CA LYS A 66 13.63 -7.10 -10.53
C LYS A 66 14.02 -6.48 -9.21
N ILE A 67 13.79 -7.15 -8.08
CA ILE A 67 14.05 -6.60 -6.74
C ILE A 67 15.28 -7.18 -6.07
N THR A 68 15.88 -8.23 -6.61
CA THR A 68 17.07 -8.85 -6.04
C THR A 68 18.22 -7.84 -5.98
N GLY A 69 18.78 -7.65 -4.79
CA GLY A 69 19.87 -6.70 -4.56
C GLY A 69 19.47 -5.23 -4.55
N LYS A 70 18.18 -4.91 -4.67
CA LYS A 70 17.71 -3.54 -4.69
C LYS A 70 17.47 -2.99 -3.28
N LYS A 71 17.52 -1.66 -3.17
CA LYS A 71 17.16 -0.94 -1.93
C LYS A 71 15.68 -1.11 -1.63
N LYS A 72 15.30 -0.95 -0.35
CA LYS A 72 13.90 -1.08 0.08
C LYS A 72 12.95 -0.12 -0.65
N THR A 73 13.39 1.10 -0.94
CA THR A 73 12.58 2.07 -1.69
C THR A 73 12.39 1.65 -3.14
N GLU A 74 13.40 1.09 -3.78
CA GLU A 74 13.30 0.57 -5.14
C GLU A 74 12.38 -0.65 -5.20
N VAL A 75 12.43 -1.52 -4.18
CA VAL A 75 11.50 -2.65 -4.04
C VAL A 75 10.06 -2.15 -3.92
N ALA A 76 9.83 -1.12 -3.10
CA ALA A 76 8.51 -0.51 -2.95
C ALA A 76 7.99 0.07 -4.26
N GLU A 77 8.85 0.69 -5.07
CA GLU A 77 8.47 1.18 -6.40
C GLU A 77 8.00 0.04 -7.30
N GLN A 78 8.69 -1.09 -7.29
CA GLN A 78 8.30 -2.26 -8.08
C GLN A 78 6.95 -2.83 -7.62
N VAL A 79 6.71 -2.88 -6.32
CA VAL A 79 5.42 -3.33 -5.76
C VAL A 79 4.31 -2.35 -6.16
N GLY A 80 4.56 -1.05 -6.08
CA GLY A 80 3.61 -0.02 -6.52
C GLY A 80 3.24 -0.15 -7.99
N SER A 81 4.22 -0.34 -8.86
CA SER A 81 4.00 -0.57 -10.28
C SER A 81 3.21 -1.85 -10.55
N LEU A 82 3.52 -2.91 -9.81
CA LEU A 82 2.85 -4.20 -9.96
C LEU A 82 1.37 -4.13 -9.55
N VAL A 83 1.08 -3.54 -8.38
CA VAL A 83 -0.31 -3.41 -7.93
C VAL A 83 -1.11 -2.51 -8.86
N ALA A 84 -0.49 -1.45 -9.37
CA ALA A 84 -1.13 -0.56 -10.34
C ALA A 84 -1.48 -1.29 -11.63
N GLN A 85 -0.56 -2.06 -12.17
CA GLN A 85 -0.77 -2.85 -13.38
C GLN A 85 -1.92 -3.84 -13.19
N ARG A 86 -1.93 -4.54 -12.07
CA ARG A 86 -2.98 -5.52 -11.75
C ARG A 86 -4.34 -4.86 -11.57
N ALA A 87 -4.38 -3.69 -10.92
CA ALA A 87 -5.61 -2.93 -10.74
C ALA A 87 -6.15 -2.43 -12.07
N LEU A 88 -5.31 -1.84 -12.91
CA LEU A 88 -5.70 -1.36 -14.24
C LEU A 88 -6.20 -2.48 -15.12
N ASN A 89 -5.60 -3.67 -15.06
CA ASN A 89 -6.05 -4.84 -15.80
C ASN A 89 -7.46 -5.29 -15.39
N LYS A 90 -7.89 -4.97 -14.16
CA LYS A 90 -9.24 -5.24 -13.68
C LYS A 90 -10.20 -4.06 -13.88
N GLY A 91 -9.75 -3.01 -14.55
CA GLY A 91 -10.53 -1.81 -14.79
C GLY A 91 -10.63 -0.87 -13.59
N ILE A 92 -9.79 -1.05 -12.60
CA ILE A 92 -9.74 -0.19 -11.40
C ILE A 92 -8.70 0.90 -11.64
N LYS A 93 -9.13 2.16 -11.66
CA LYS A 93 -8.25 3.31 -11.85
C LYS A 93 -8.28 4.26 -10.67
N LYS A 94 -9.46 4.52 -10.11
CA LYS A 94 -9.65 5.45 -8.99
C LYS A 94 -9.57 4.70 -7.67
N LEU A 95 -8.73 5.19 -6.76
CA LEU A 95 -8.51 4.59 -5.46
C LEU A 95 -8.52 5.64 -4.36
N ALA A 96 -8.80 5.21 -3.14
CA ALA A 96 -8.55 5.97 -1.92
C ALA A 96 -7.30 5.39 -1.26
N PHE A 97 -6.29 6.21 -1.01
CA PHE A 97 -5.03 5.72 -0.47
C PHE A 97 -5.08 5.63 1.06
N ASP A 98 -4.82 4.42 1.58
CA ASP A 98 -4.67 4.14 3.01
C ASP A 98 -3.21 3.82 3.28
N ARG A 99 -2.50 4.75 3.91
CA ARG A 99 -1.08 4.58 4.23
C ARG A 99 -0.82 3.61 5.39
N GLY A 100 -1.85 2.95 5.95
CA GLY A 100 -1.69 1.93 6.97
C GLY A 100 -1.21 2.44 8.34
N GLY A 101 -1.36 3.74 8.62
CA GLY A 101 -0.85 4.36 9.83
C GLY A 101 0.65 4.69 9.78
N TYR A 102 1.31 4.41 8.66
CA TYR A 102 2.71 4.82 8.45
C TYR A 102 2.78 6.28 8.03
N LYS A 103 3.94 6.91 8.25
CA LYS A 103 4.19 8.24 7.69
C LYS A 103 4.30 8.14 6.17
N TYR A 104 3.82 9.15 5.46
CA TYR A 104 3.97 9.26 4.00
C TYR A 104 5.41 9.65 3.66
N HIS A 105 6.30 8.67 3.78
CA HIS A 105 7.74 8.86 3.62
C HIS A 105 8.41 7.53 3.22
N GLY A 106 9.59 7.60 2.64
CA GLY A 106 10.40 6.44 2.30
C GLY A 106 9.66 5.42 1.44
N ARG A 107 9.57 4.18 1.91
CA ARG A 107 8.96 3.05 1.19
C ARG A 107 7.49 3.29 0.85
N ILE A 108 6.74 3.87 1.76
CA ILE A 108 5.31 4.13 1.56
C ILE A 108 5.11 5.17 0.44
N LYS A 109 5.87 6.25 0.49
CA LYS A 109 5.85 7.28 -0.55
C LYS A 109 6.30 6.72 -1.90
N ALA A 110 7.37 5.94 -1.93
CA ALA A 110 7.90 5.33 -3.14
C ALA A 110 6.86 4.44 -3.84
N LEU A 111 6.16 3.62 -3.06
CA LEU A 111 5.07 2.76 -3.57
C LEU A 111 3.92 3.59 -4.15
N ALA A 112 3.45 4.59 -3.40
CA ALA A 112 2.34 5.43 -3.81
C ALA A 112 2.67 6.22 -5.09
N GLU A 113 3.84 6.83 -5.17
CA GLU A 113 4.27 7.57 -6.36
C GLU A 113 4.42 6.68 -7.58
N ALA A 114 4.97 5.47 -7.41
CA ALA A 114 5.10 4.50 -8.50
C ALA A 114 3.72 4.07 -9.02
N ALA A 115 2.76 3.84 -8.13
CA ALA A 115 1.40 3.48 -8.51
C ALA A 115 0.71 4.63 -9.26
N ARG A 116 0.88 5.87 -8.83
CA ARG A 116 0.36 7.05 -9.54
C ARG A 116 0.98 7.20 -10.91
N LYS A 117 2.30 7.02 -11.00
CA LYS A 117 3.04 7.10 -12.27
C LYS A 117 2.58 6.03 -13.26
N ALA A 118 2.18 4.87 -12.77
CA ALA A 118 1.66 3.78 -13.59
C ALA A 118 0.22 4.02 -14.08
N GLY A 119 -0.49 5.02 -13.55
CA GLY A 119 -1.80 5.42 -14.03
C GLY A 119 -2.94 5.38 -13.02
N LEU A 120 -2.68 5.03 -11.78
CA LEU A 120 -3.72 5.06 -10.75
C LEU A 120 -4.01 6.50 -10.31
N ASP A 121 -5.27 6.76 -10.03
CA ASP A 121 -5.79 8.07 -9.62
C ASP A 121 -6.15 8.05 -8.13
N PHE A 122 -5.31 8.70 -7.36
CA PHE A 122 -5.57 8.93 -5.93
C PHE A 122 -4.75 10.08 -5.38
#